data_3da6694c2fa4e21270411e746ffe7e0b
#
_entry.id   3da6694c2fa4e21270411e746ffe7e0b
#
_cell.length_a   1.000
_cell.length_b   1.000
_cell.length_c   1.000
_cell.angle_alpha   90.00
_cell.angle_beta   90.00
_cell.angle_gamma   90.00
#
_symmetry.space_group_name_H-M   'P 1'
#
loop_
_entity.id
_entity.type
_entity.pdbx_description
1 polymer ?
#
loop_
_entity_poly.entity_id
_entity_poly.type
_entity_poly.pdbx_seq_one_letter_code
_entity_poly.pdbx_strand_id
1 'polypeptide(L)'
;MKILVDISPEHYDRILSEFSEESPMYAILKNGLVIHHFEASNEFRTVEILCDKFHARMILAAAEMYCPQAVAEIEEAIRLSRTLH
;
A
#
# COMPACT_ATOMS: atom_id res chain seq x y z
N MET A 1 13.18 -1.04 0.19
CA MET A 1 12.70 -0.14 -0.86
C MET A 1 11.52 0.68 -0.35
N LYS A 2 11.15 1.68 -1.09
CA LYS A 2 10.06 2.58 -0.74
C LYS A 2 9.04 2.59 -1.87
N ILE A 3 7.77 2.36 -1.55
CA ILE A 3 6.71 2.47 -2.55
C ILE A 3 5.75 3.57 -2.14
N LEU A 4 5.24 4.29 -3.14
CA LEU A 4 4.26 5.37 -2.95
C LEU A 4 2.96 4.93 -3.60
N VAL A 5 1.95 4.70 -2.78
CA VAL A 5 0.67 4.15 -3.24
C VAL A 5 -0.43 5.18 -3.07
N ASP A 6 -1.12 5.49 -4.17
CA ASP A 6 -2.32 6.32 -4.13
C ASP A 6 -3.50 5.41 -3.84
N ILE A 7 -4.06 5.52 -2.65
CA ILE A 7 -5.07 4.58 -2.19
C ILE A 7 -6.03 5.27 -1.22
N SER A 8 -7.31 4.89 -1.25
CA SER A 8 -8.26 5.42 -0.29
C SER A 8 -8.01 4.83 1.10
N PRO A 9 -8.34 5.58 2.16
CA PRO A 9 -8.22 5.06 3.52
C PRO A 9 -8.98 3.76 3.74
N GLU A 10 -10.15 3.64 3.16
CA GLU A 10 -10.98 2.45 3.29
C GLU A 10 -10.31 1.21 2.69
N HIS A 11 -9.75 1.36 1.50
CA HIS A 11 -9.03 0.26 0.84
C HIS A 11 -7.76 -0.12 1.60
N TYR A 12 -7.04 0.88 2.09
CA TYR A 12 -5.83 0.66 2.87
C TYR A 12 -6.14 -0.13 4.13
N ASP A 13 -7.18 0.28 4.85
CA ASP A 13 -7.58 -0.41 6.08
C ASP A 13 -8.07 -1.82 5.82
N ARG A 14 -8.71 -2.05 4.69
CA ARG A 14 -9.14 -3.39 4.30
C ARG A 14 -7.94 -4.32 4.11
N ILE A 15 -6.91 -3.86 3.40
CA ILE A 15 -5.70 -4.65 3.21
C ILE A 15 -4.99 -4.90 4.54
N LEU A 16 -4.86 -3.84 5.35
CA LEU A 16 -4.23 -3.94 6.66
C LEU A 16 -4.92 -4.98 7.56
N SER A 17 -6.25 -5.01 7.53
CA SER A 17 -7.03 -5.90 8.39
C SER A 17 -6.86 -7.39 8.05
N GLU A 18 -6.32 -7.70 6.87
CA GLU A 18 -6.08 -9.08 6.47
C GLU A 18 -4.81 -9.68 7.08
N PHE A 19 -4.00 -8.85 7.71
CA PHE A 19 -2.79 -9.32 8.39
C PHE A 19 -2.99 -9.31 9.90
N SER A 20 -2.44 -10.33 10.57
CA SER A 20 -2.44 -10.37 12.02
C SER A 20 -1.65 -9.20 12.59
N GLU A 21 -2.15 -8.61 13.66
CA GLU A 21 -1.48 -7.50 14.34
C GLU A 21 -0.05 -7.84 14.78
N GLU A 22 0.25 -9.12 14.93
CA GLU A 22 1.56 -9.59 15.32
C GLU A 22 2.50 -9.84 14.14
N SER A 23 1.99 -9.74 12.90
CA SER A 23 2.81 -10.03 11.72
C SER A 23 3.67 -8.84 11.33
N PRO A 24 4.84 -9.11 10.70
CA PRO A 24 5.67 -8.03 10.14
C PRO A 24 4.93 -7.20 9.10
N MET A 25 4.02 -7.81 8.33
CA MET A 25 3.25 -7.11 7.32
C MET A 25 2.32 -6.06 7.93
N TYR A 26 1.69 -6.40 9.05
CA TYR A 26 0.84 -5.44 9.76
C TYR A 26 1.67 -4.22 10.20
N ALA A 27 2.84 -4.45 10.77
CA ALA A 27 3.72 -3.37 11.21
C ALA A 27 4.15 -2.48 10.05
N ILE A 28 4.51 -3.08 8.91
CA ILE A 28 4.92 -2.36 7.70
C ILE A 28 3.79 -1.44 7.22
N LEU A 29 2.57 -1.96 7.13
CA LEU A 29 1.42 -1.18 6.68
C LEU A 29 0.99 -0.15 7.70
N LYS A 30 1.02 -0.50 8.98
CA LYS A 30 0.66 0.42 10.06
C LYS A 30 1.59 1.63 10.13
N ASN A 31 2.86 1.43 9.77
CA ASN A 31 3.86 2.50 9.76
C ASN A 31 3.88 3.29 8.44
N GLY A 32 2.96 3.01 7.52
CA GLY A 32 2.83 3.78 6.30
C GLY A 32 2.58 5.25 6.60
N LEU A 33 3.31 6.13 5.90
CA LEU A 33 3.26 7.56 6.13
C LEU A 33 2.44 8.24 5.03
N VAL A 34 1.38 8.95 5.43
CA VAL A 34 0.59 9.75 4.50
C VAL A 34 1.39 11.01 4.16
N ILE A 35 1.83 11.12 2.90
CA ILE A 35 2.67 12.23 2.45
C ILE A 35 1.93 13.23 1.57
N HIS A 36 0.74 12.87 1.08
CA HIS A 36 -0.05 13.76 0.24
C HIS A 36 -1.53 13.44 0.39
N HIS A 37 -2.34 14.48 0.49
CA HIS A 37 -3.79 14.41 0.56
C HIS A 37 -4.38 15.10 -0.65
N PHE A 38 -5.26 14.43 -1.38
CA PHE A 38 -5.98 15.05 -2.48
C PHE A 38 -7.21 15.75 -1.91
N GLU A 39 -7.11 17.06 -1.70
CA GLU A 39 -8.17 17.86 -1.06
C GLU A 39 -9.50 17.83 -1.80
N ALA A 40 -9.46 17.62 -3.11
CA ALA A 40 -10.66 17.69 -3.93
C ALA A 40 -11.63 16.53 -3.73
N SER A 41 -11.16 15.37 -3.23
CA SER A 41 -12.01 14.19 -3.14
C SER A 41 -12.07 13.53 -1.77
N ASN A 42 -11.08 13.72 -0.91
CA ASN A 42 -10.90 12.98 0.35
C ASN A 42 -10.87 11.45 0.18
N GLU A 43 -10.95 10.96 -1.07
CA GLU A 43 -11.00 9.52 -1.35
C GLU A 43 -9.63 8.88 -1.44
N PHE A 44 -8.63 9.66 -1.88
CA PHE A 44 -7.29 9.14 -2.12
C PHE A 44 -6.26 9.95 -1.37
N ARG A 45 -5.21 9.25 -0.98
CA ARG A 45 -4.02 9.86 -0.41
C ARG A 45 -2.83 9.02 -0.82
N THR A 46 -1.66 9.64 -0.87
CA THR A 46 -0.42 8.93 -1.17
C THR A 46 0.19 8.44 0.13
N VAL A 47 0.39 7.14 0.24
CA VAL A 47 1.00 6.52 1.42
C VAL A 47 2.38 6.00 1.04
N GLU A 48 3.37 6.41 1.82
CA GLU A 48 4.75 5.93 1.67
C GLU A 48 4.93 4.69 2.55
N ILE A 49 5.26 3.57 1.91
CA ILE A 49 5.47 2.30 2.60
C ILE A 49 6.92 1.86 2.43
N LEU A 50 7.62 1.66 3.55
CA LEU A 50 8.97 1.12 3.56
C LEU A 50 8.90 -0.39 3.69
N CYS A 51 9.38 -1.11 2.68
CA CYS A 51 9.30 -2.57 2.64
C CYS A 51 10.36 -3.13 1.69
N ASP A 52 10.57 -4.44 1.72
CA ASP A 52 11.39 -5.10 0.71
C ASP A 52 10.51 -5.64 -0.43
N LYS A 53 11.12 -6.24 -1.43
CA LYS A 53 10.40 -6.78 -2.59
C LYS A 53 9.43 -7.88 -2.21
N PHE A 54 9.80 -8.71 -1.25
CA PHE A 54 8.96 -9.80 -0.78
C PHE A 54 7.69 -9.25 -0.12
N HIS A 55 7.87 -8.27 0.75
CA HIS A 55 6.73 -7.64 1.44
C HIS A 55 5.83 -6.89 0.46
N ALA A 56 6.41 -6.22 -0.53
CA ALA A 56 5.62 -5.53 -1.56
C ALA A 56 4.74 -6.52 -2.33
N ARG A 57 5.27 -7.69 -2.67
CA ARG A 57 4.50 -8.73 -3.33
C ARG A 57 3.40 -9.30 -2.46
N MET A 58 3.63 -9.39 -1.15
CA MET A 58 2.58 -9.84 -0.22
C MET A 58 1.45 -8.83 -0.12
N ILE A 59 1.77 -7.54 -0.14
CA ILE A 59 0.75 -6.48 -0.17
C ILE A 59 -0.09 -6.61 -1.43
N LEU A 60 0.57 -6.80 -2.58
CA LEU A 60 -0.13 -6.98 -3.85
C LEU A 60 -1.03 -8.22 -3.84
N ALA A 61 -0.52 -9.33 -3.34
CA ALA A 61 -1.30 -10.57 -3.25
C ALA A 61 -2.53 -10.40 -2.36
N ALA A 62 -2.38 -9.72 -1.23
CA ALA A 62 -3.51 -9.43 -0.35
C ALA A 62 -4.54 -8.55 -1.05
N ALA A 63 -4.11 -7.55 -1.82
CA ALA A 63 -5.02 -6.72 -2.58
C ALA A 63 -5.76 -7.52 -3.64
N GLU A 64 -5.08 -8.41 -4.33
CA GLU A 64 -5.71 -9.26 -5.34
C GLU A 64 -6.83 -10.11 -4.75
N MET A 65 -6.67 -10.58 -3.53
CA MET A 65 -7.65 -11.43 -2.86
C MET A 65 -8.78 -10.63 -2.20
N TYR A 66 -8.46 -9.51 -1.57
CA TYR A 66 -9.39 -8.84 -0.66
C TYR A 66 -9.78 -7.43 -1.07
N CYS A 67 -9.00 -6.79 -1.93
CA CYS A 67 -9.28 -5.43 -2.37
C CYS A 67 -8.79 -5.20 -3.81
N PRO A 68 -9.45 -5.85 -4.80
CA PRO A 68 -9.01 -5.74 -6.20
C PRO A 68 -8.94 -4.32 -6.73
N GLN A 69 -9.71 -3.41 -6.15
CA GLN A 69 -9.73 -2.01 -6.56
C GLN A 69 -8.39 -1.30 -6.39
N ALA A 70 -7.54 -1.82 -5.47
CA ALA A 70 -6.24 -1.22 -5.20
C ALA A 70 -5.09 -1.87 -5.98
N VAL A 71 -5.34 -2.95 -6.70
CA VAL A 71 -4.28 -3.73 -7.37
C VAL A 71 -3.47 -2.88 -8.35
N ALA A 72 -4.15 -2.15 -9.23
CA ALA A 72 -3.47 -1.36 -10.26
C ALA A 72 -2.54 -0.32 -9.65
N GLU A 73 -2.97 0.34 -8.58
CA GLU A 73 -2.17 1.37 -7.92
C GLU A 73 -0.95 0.77 -7.22
N ILE A 74 -1.13 -0.40 -6.61
CA ILE A 74 -0.03 -1.09 -5.94
C ILE A 74 1.00 -1.59 -6.96
N GLU A 75 0.54 -2.19 -8.07
CA GLU A 75 1.43 -2.63 -9.14
C GLU A 75 2.24 -1.47 -9.70
N GLU A 76 1.59 -0.34 -9.95
CA GLU A 76 2.26 0.85 -10.46
C GLU A 76 3.30 1.37 -9.47
N ALA A 77 2.96 1.39 -8.19
CA ALA A 77 3.89 1.84 -7.15
C ALA A 77 5.14 0.96 -7.09
N ILE A 78 4.96 -0.35 -7.22
CA ILE A 78 6.08 -1.30 -7.24
C ILE A 78 6.93 -1.09 -8.49
N ARG A 79 6.28 -0.93 -9.64
CA ARG A 79 6.97 -0.69 -10.92
C ARG A 79 7.82 0.58 -10.87
N LEU A 80 7.25 1.67 -10.36
CA LEU A 80 7.97 2.95 -10.25
C LEU A 80 9.14 2.86 -9.28
N SER A 81 9.00 2.12 -8.21
CA SER A 81 10.09 1.91 -7.26
C SER A 81 11.28 1.23 -7.93
N ARG A 82 11.02 0.30 -8.84
CA ARG A 82 12.09 -0.40 -9.57
C ARG A 82 12.81 0.49 -10.57
N THR A 83 12.10 1.42 -11.18
CA THR A 83 12.70 2.30 -12.20
C THR A 83 13.55 3.41 -11.60
N LEU A 84 13.35 3.72 -10.32
CA LEU A 84 14.11 4.75 -9.62
C LEU A 84 15.45 4.23 -9.08
N HIS A 85 15.70 2.97 -9.23
CA HIS A 85 16.95 2.32 -8.85
C HIS A 85 17.69 1.80 -10.09
#